data_f605db3f2a38979f9ecbbf26f5c42349
#
_entry.id   f605db3f2a38979f9ecbbf26f5c42349
#
_cell.length_a   1.000
_cell.length_b   1.000
_cell.length_c   1.000
_cell.angle_alpha   90.00
_cell.angle_beta   90.00
_cell.angle_gamma   90.00
#
_symmetry.space_group_name_H-M   'P 1'
#
loop_
_entity.id
_entity.type
_entity.pdbx_description
1 polymer ?
#
loop_
_entity_poly.entity_id
_entity_poly.type
_entity_poly.pdbx_seq_one_letter_code
_entity_poly.pdbx_strand_id
1 'polypeptide(L)'
;AAFRMDLDPAPGDATRVNLPHPEIFAALEPGASLLVNDGKIRLRVDACGPDFADCAVTVGGVISNRKGVNVPDVVLPLAALSKKDRTDLEFACELGIDWLALSFVQRPEDVTEARDLARGRAAILSK
;
A
#
# COMPACT_ATOMS: atom_id res chain seq x y z
N ALA A 1 -22.24 6.43 -3.02
CA ALA A 1 -21.89 7.73 -2.44
C ALA A 1 -20.56 8.20 -3.03
N ALA A 2 -20.36 9.52 -3.16
CA ALA A 2 -19.09 10.10 -3.55
C ALA A 2 -18.18 10.25 -2.33
N PHE A 3 -16.88 10.05 -2.52
CA PHE A 3 -15.89 10.19 -1.46
C PHE A 3 -14.56 10.63 -2.07
N ARG A 4 -13.88 11.59 -1.46
CA ARG A 4 -12.58 12.08 -1.92
C ARG A 4 -11.44 11.59 -1.05
N MET A 5 -10.36 11.18 -1.68
CA MET A 5 -9.04 11.03 -1.07
C MET A 5 -8.10 12.10 -1.60
N ASP A 6 -7.33 12.76 -0.75
CA ASP A 6 -6.42 13.83 -1.15
C ASP A 6 -5.19 13.96 -0.22
N LEU A 7 -4.26 14.84 -0.58
CA LEU A 7 -3.05 15.12 0.19
C LEU A 7 -3.24 16.17 1.29
N ASP A 8 -4.42 16.78 1.42
CA ASP A 8 -4.69 17.77 2.47
C ASP A 8 -4.66 17.08 3.85
N PRO A 9 -3.77 17.50 4.77
CA PRO A 9 -3.62 16.88 6.09
C PRO A 9 -4.77 17.19 7.07
N ALA A 10 -5.75 18.00 6.66
CA ALA A 10 -6.91 18.29 7.51
C ALA A 10 -7.63 16.99 7.91
N PRO A 11 -8.24 16.95 9.11
CA PRO A 11 -9.03 15.81 9.54
C PRO A 11 -10.08 15.40 8.51
N GLY A 12 -10.23 14.09 8.31
CA GLY A 12 -11.24 13.55 7.41
C GLY A 12 -12.65 13.64 8.01
N ASP A 13 -13.65 13.54 7.12
CA ASP A 13 -15.06 13.52 7.47
C ASP A 13 -15.82 12.47 6.63
N ALA A 14 -17.15 12.58 6.54
CA ALA A 14 -17.98 11.67 5.76
C ALA A 14 -17.79 11.79 4.24
N THR A 15 -17.08 12.80 3.76
CA THR A 15 -16.93 13.13 2.33
C THR A 15 -15.50 13.02 1.84
N ARG A 16 -14.51 13.13 2.72
CA ARG A 16 -13.09 13.11 2.37
C ARG A 16 -12.19 12.56 3.46
N VAL A 17 -10.99 12.11 3.04
CA VAL A 17 -9.91 11.71 3.95
C VAL A 17 -8.55 12.02 3.33
N ASN A 18 -7.59 12.37 4.19
CA ASN A 18 -6.19 12.48 3.80
C ASN A 18 -5.60 11.10 3.49
N LEU A 19 -4.93 10.99 2.34
CA LEU A 19 -4.08 9.86 1.96
C LEU A 19 -2.68 10.40 1.63
N PRO A 20 -1.73 10.37 2.59
CA PRO A 20 -0.42 11.04 2.47
C PRO A 20 0.56 10.26 1.58
N HIS A 21 0.14 9.89 0.37
CA HIS A 21 0.86 9.04 -0.57
C HIS A 21 0.76 9.59 -1.99
N PRO A 22 1.57 10.62 -2.35
CA PRO A 22 1.54 11.23 -3.68
C PRO A 22 1.83 10.21 -4.80
N GLU A 23 2.62 9.18 -4.52
CA GLU A 23 2.92 8.09 -5.45
C GLU A 23 1.68 7.28 -5.84
N ILE A 24 0.68 7.17 -4.96
CA ILE A 24 -0.59 6.52 -5.28
C ILE A 24 -1.35 7.39 -6.29
N PHE A 25 -1.52 8.68 -6.01
CA PHE A 25 -2.24 9.59 -6.92
C PHE A 25 -1.60 9.67 -8.29
N ALA A 26 -0.26 9.68 -8.35
CA ALA A 26 0.48 9.69 -9.62
C ALA A 26 0.25 8.43 -10.47
N ALA A 27 -0.13 7.32 -9.85
CA ALA A 27 -0.34 6.04 -10.52
C ALA A 27 -1.82 5.71 -10.78
N LEU A 28 -2.75 6.49 -10.20
CA LEU A 28 -4.18 6.25 -10.37
C LEU A 28 -4.67 6.71 -11.74
N GLU A 29 -5.62 5.95 -12.27
CA GLU A 29 -6.39 6.29 -13.46
C GLU A 29 -7.88 6.18 -13.16
N PRO A 30 -8.75 6.93 -13.88
CA PRO A 30 -10.19 6.71 -13.80
C PRO A 30 -10.56 5.25 -14.09
N GLY A 31 -11.42 4.67 -13.26
CA GLY A 31 -11.79 3.26 -13.31
C GLY A 31 -11.00 2.36 -12.37
N ALA A 32 -9.85 2.81 -11.86
CA ALA A 32 -9.05 2.04 -10.90
C ALA A 32 -9.82 1.74 -9.61
N SER A 33 -9.49 0.62 -8.97
CA SER A 33 -10.04 0.22 -7.68
C SER A 33 -9.11 0.63 -6.54
N LEU A 34 -9.68 1.15 -5.46
CA LEU A 34 -9.01 1.36 -4.18
C LEU A 34 -9.63 0.45 -3.12
N LEU A 35 -8.80 -0.35 -2.48
CA LEU A 35 -9.20 -1.24 -1.40
C LEU A 35 -8.70 -0.67 -0.07
N VAL A 36 -9.61 -0.36 0.84
CA VAL A 36 -9.29 0.19 2.16
C VAL A 36 -9.61 -0.84 3.23
N ASN A 37 -8.78 -0.87 4.27
CA ASN A 37 -8.93 -1.79 5.40
C ASN A 37 -9.03 -3.27 4.95
N ASP A 38 -8.00 -3.73 4.24
CA ASP A 38 -7.90 -5.09 3.69
C ASP A 38 -9.09 -5.47 2.76
N GLY A 39 -9.59 -4.49 2.00
CA GLY A 39 -10.67 -4.68 1.04
C GLY A 39 -12.08 -4.73 1.64
N LYS A 40 -12.23 -4.45 2.93
CA LYS A 40 -13.55 -4.31 3.58
C LYS A 40 -14.33 -3.13 3.03
N ILE A 41 -13.64 -2.08 2.61
CA ILE A 41 -14.19 -0.91 1.94
C ILE A 41 -13.60 -0.88 0.54
N ARG A 42 -14.45 -0.62 -0.45
CA ARG A 42 -14.03 -0.56 -1.85
C ARG A 42 -14.52 0.73 -2.49
N LEU A 43 -13.61 1.38 -3.19
CA LEU A 43 -13.86 2.60 -3.93
C LEU A 43 -13.46 2.38 -5.38
N ARG A 44 -14.18 3.01 -6.29
CA ARG A 44 -13.80 3.12 -7.70
C ARG A 44 -13.44 4.58 -7.97
N VAL A 45 -12.31 4.81 -8.61
CA VAL A 45 -11.87 6.15 -9.00
C VAL A 45 -12.70 6.62 -10.19
N ASP A 46 -13.40 7.73 -10.03
CA ASP A 46 -14.16 8.38 -11.11
C ASP A 46 -13.35 9.49 -11.78
N ALA A 47 -12.56 10.24 -11.00
CA ALA A 47 -11.62 11.24 -11.48
C ALA A 47 -10.41 11.32 -10.54
N CYS A 48 -9.24 11.64 -11.06
CA CYS A 48 -8.03 11.81 -10.27
C CYS A 48 -7.12 12.88 -10.84
N GLY A 49 -6.26 13.40 -9.98
CA GLY A 49 -5.21 14.36 -10.28
C GLY A 49 -3.95 14.03 -9.47
N PRO A 50 -2.94 14.92 -9.49
CA PRO A 50 -1.67 14.66 -8.82
C PRO A 50 -1.78 14.62 -7.29
N ASP A 51 -2.84 15.15 -6.73
CA ASP A 51 -3.06 15.36 -5.29
C ASP A 51 -4.44 14.91 -4.78
N PHE A 52 -5.28 14.33 -5.65
CA PHE A 52 -6.61 13.86 -5.27
C PHE A 52 -7.11 12.69 -6.11
N ALA A 53 -8.09 11.99 -5.56
CA ALA A 53 -8.95 11.03 -6.26
C ALA A 53 -10.40 11.20 -5.78
N ASP A 54 -11.29 11.52 -6.70
CA ASP A 54 -12.73 11.50 -6.47
C ASP A 54 -13.25 10.10 -6.80
N CYS A 55 -13.91 9.49 -5.86
CA CYS A 55 -14.28 8.09 -5.92
C CYS A 55 -15.78 7.87 -5.70
N ALA A 56 -16.30 6.82 -6.32
CA ALA A 56 -17.58 6.23 -5.96
C ALA A 56 -17.37 5.12 -4.95
N VAL A 57 -18.10 5.15 -3.83
CA VAL A 57 -18.10 4.06 -2.85
C VAL A 57 -18.89 2.89 -3.40
N THR A 58 -18.22 1.77 -3.69
CA THR A 58 -18.85 0.53 -4.18
C THR A 58 -19.18 -0.44 -3.04
N VAL A 59 -18.34 -0.49 -2.00
CA VAL A 59 -18.62 -1.18 -0.75
C VAL A 59 -18.29 -0.23 0.39
N GLY A 60 -19.30 0.17 1.14
CA GLY A 60 -19.17 1.12 2.25
C GLY A 60 -18.73 0.45 3.55
N GLY A 61 -18.32 1.29 4.50
CA GLY A 61 -17.91 0.86 5.83
C GLY A 61 -17.38 2.03 6.65
N VAL A 62 -16.90 1.75 7.85
CA VAL A 62 -16.30 2.75 8.72
C VAL A 62 -14.81 2.87 8.41
N ILE A 63 -14.39 4.06 8.00
CA ILE A 63 -12.97 4.42 7.87
C ILE A 63 -12.46 4.94 9.22
N SER A 64 -11.28 4.52 9.59
CA SER A 64 -10.57 5.03 10.78
C SER A 64 -9.09 5.28 10.45
N ASN A 65 -8.39 5.94 11.36
CA ASN A 65 -6.97 6.25 11.18
C ASN A 65 -6.12 5.00 10.97
N ARG A 66 -5.04 5.15 10.20
CA ARG A 66 -4.00 4.11 9.99
C ARG A 66 -4.53 2.84 9.33
N LYS A 67 -5.50 2.97 8.43
CA LYS A 67 -5.95 1.84 7.60
C LYS A 67 -5.14 1.78 6.31
N GLY A 68 -4.76 0.57 5.93
CA GLY A 68 -4.06 0.33 4.67
C GLY A 68 -4.94 0.64 3.46
N VAL A 69 -4.31 1.14 2.42
CA VAL A 69 -4.93 1.34 1.10
C VAL A 69 -4.13 0.54 0.09
N ASN A 70 -4.80 -0.31 -0.66
CA ASN A 70 -4.23 -1.09 -1.74
C ASN A 70 -4.82 -0.65 -3.07
N VAL A 71 -3.98 -0.66 -4.11
CA VAL A 71 -4.35 -0.37 -5.50
C VAL A 71 -4.06 -1.62 -6.32
N PRO A 72 -5.00 -2.59 -6.40
CA PRO A 72 -4.73 -3.91 -6.95
C PRO A 72 -4.40 -3.90 -8.45
N ASP A 73 -4.89 -2.90 -9.18
CA ASP A 73 -4.77 -2.83 -10.63
C ASP A 73 -3.51 -2.08 -11.08
N VAL A 74 -2.69 -1.60 -10.15
CA VAL A 74 -1.53 -0.74 -10.45
C VAL A 74 -0.30 -1.22 -9.70
N VAL A 75 0.82 -1.34 -10.43
CA VAL A 75 2.14 -1.52 -9.81
C VAL A 75 2.69 -0.14 -9.42
N LEU A 76 2.78 0.13 -8.13
CA LEU A 76 3.33 1.38 -7.64
C LEU A 76 4.86 1.43 -7.85
N PRO A 77 5.44 2.60 -8.15
CA PRO A 77 6.89 2.76 -8.31
C PRO A 77 7.59 2.80 -6.94
N LEU A 78 7.27 1.84 -6.08
CA LEU A 78 7.82 1.70 -4.73
C LEU A 78 8.61 0.41 -4.62
N ALA A 79 9.75 0.47 -3.93
CA ALA A 79 10.46 -0.74 -3.53
C ALA A 79 9.70 -1.44 -2.40
N ALA A 80 9.63 -2.77 -2.44
CA ALA A 80 9.03 -3.56 -1.35
C ALA A 80 9.82 -3.40 -0.04
N LEU A 81 11.14 -3.19 -0.13
CA LEU A 81 12.03 -2.96 0.99
C LEU A 81 12.53 -1.51 1.00
N SER A 82 12.16 -0.77 2.04
CA SER A 82 12.79 0.53 2.34
C SER A 82 14.23 0.35 2.86
N LYS A 83 14.97 1.45 2.97
CA LYS A 83 16.30 1.41 3.61
C LYS A 83 16.24 0.86 5.04
N LYS A 84 15.21 1.24 5.79
CA LYS A 84 14.97 0.72 7.14
C LYS A 84 14.69 -0.78 7.12
N ASP A 85 13.83 -1.25 6.21
CA ASP A 85 13.48 -2.67 6.10
C ASP A 85 14.71 -3.54 5.81
N ARG A 86 15.66 -3.05 5.00
CA ARG A 86 16.92 -3.77 4.74
C ARG A 86 17.76 -3.93 6.00
N THR A 87 17.83 -2.88 6.84
CA THR A 87 18.53 -2.94 8.14
C THR A 87 17.83 -3.89 9.09
N ASP A 88 16.49 -3.81 9.17
CA ASP A 88 15.67 -4.67 10.02
C ASP A 88 15.77 -6.14 9.59
N LEU A 89 15.81 -6.41 8.27
CA LEU A 89 16.00 -7.76 7.71
C LEU A 89 17.34 -8.36 8.14
N GLU A 90 18.43 -7.61 8.02
CA GLU A 90 19.76 -8.08 8.45
C GLU A 90 19.78 -8.42 9.93
N PHE A 91 19.24 -7.53 10.77
CA PHE A 91 19.12 -7.75 12.21
C PHE A 91 18.28 -8.99 12.54
N ALA A 92 17.13 -9.15 11.87
CA ALA A 92 16.27 -10.31 12.06
C ALA A 92 16.99 -11.62 11.68
N CYS A 93 17.75 -11.63 10.58
CA CYS A 93 18.55 -12.77 10.19
C CYS A 93 19.67 -13.10 11.19
N GLU A 94 20.29 -12.08 11.80
CA GLU A 94 21.29 -12.26 12.88
C GLU A 94 20.68 -12.91 14.13
N LEU A 95 19.40 -12.65 14.42
CA LEU A 95 18.67 -13.30 15.51
C LEU A 95 18.33 -14.77 15.24
N GLY A 96 18.53 -15.26 14.02
CA GLY A 96 18.30 -16.66 13.65
C GLY A 96 16.82 -16.99 13.45
N ILE A 97 16.04 -16.07 12.88
CA ILE A 97 14.63 -16.34 12.55
C ILE A 97 14.51 -17.35 11.40
N ASP A 98 13.40 -18.08 11.35
CA ASP A 98 13.12 -19.06 10.30
C ASP A 98 12.43 -18.43 9.07
N TRP A 99 11.58 -17.42 9.27
CA TRP A 99 10.74 -16.82 8.25
C TRP A 99 10.77 -15.30 8.29
N LEU A 100 10.86 -14.71 7.10
CA LEU A 100 10.67 -13.28 6.85
C LEU A 100 9.37 -13.07 6.07
N ALA A 101 8.40 -12.39 6.65
CA ALA A 101 7.16 -12.00 5.98
C ALA A 101 7.37 -10.67 5.26
N LEU A 102 7.45 -10.71 3.94
CA LEU A 102 7.66 -9.54 3.07
C LEU A 102 6.31 -8.98 2.64
N SER A 103 5.95 -7.80 3.16
CA SER A 103 4.71 -7.09 2.80
C SER A 103 4.88 -6.29 1.52
N PHE A 104 3.76 -5.97 0.87
CA PHE A 104 3.72 -5.14 -0.35
C PHE A 104 4.53 -5.69 -1.53
N VAL A 105 4.60 -7.00 -1.66
CA VAL A 105 5.22 -7.64 -2.83
C VAL A 105 4.37 -7.35 -4.06
N GLN A 106 4.99 -6.74 -5.07
CA GLN A 106 4.33 -6.37 -6.32
C GLN A 106 4.95 -7.10 -7.52
N ARG A 107 6.22 -7.53 -7.41
CA ARG A 107 7.01 -8.11 -8.51
C ARG A 107 7.84 -9.29 -8.02
N PRO A 108 8.17 -10.26 -8.90
CA PRO A 108 9.08 -11.34 -8.56
C PRO A 108 10.44 -10.85 -8.04
N GLU A 109 10.93 -9.73 -8.56
CA GLU A 109 12.21 -9.12 -8.17
C GLU A 109 12.24 -8.71 -6.70
N ASP A 110 11.10 -8.32 -6.14
CA ASP A 110 10.99 -7.96 -4.71
C ASP A 110 11.33 -9.18 -3.83
N VAL A 111 10.86 -10.36 -4.22
CA VAL A 111 11.16 -11.62 -3.50
C VAL A 111 12.62 -12.03 -3.71
N THR A 112 13.13 -11.87 -4.92
CA THR A 112 14.54 -12.18 -5.24
C THR A 112 15.46 -11.33 -4.40
N GLU A 113 15.22 -10.02 -4.33
CA GLU A 113 16.00 -9.11 -3.50
C GLU A 113 16.01 -9.52 -2.02
N ALA A 114 14.83 -9.83 -1.46
CA ALA A 114 14.75 -10.27 -0.07
C ALA A 114 15.52 -11.58 0.18
N ARG A 115 15.49 -12.53 -0.77
CA ARG A 115 16.25 -13.78 -0.70
C ARG A 115 17.76 -13.54 -0.73
N ASP A 116 18.21 -12.64 -1.61
CA ASP A 116 19.63 -12.30 -1.75
C ASP A 116 20.14 -11.65 -0.47
N LEU A 117 19.38 -10.76 0.14
CA LEU A 117 19.71 -10.13 1.42
C LEU A 117 19.69 -11.15 2.59
N ALA A 118 18.75 -12.06 2.61
CA ALA A 118 18.66 -13.09 3.64
C ALA A 118 19.80 -14.12 3.55
N ARG A 119 20.40 -14.32 2.36
CA ARG A 119 21.53 -15.25 2.13
C ARG A 119 21.25 -16.66 2.63
N GLY A 120 20.04 -17.15 2.48
CA GLY A 120 19.64 -18.49 2.94
C GLY A 120 19.44 -18.63 4.45
N ARG A 121 19.56 -17.55 5.23
CA ARG A 121 19.38 -17.59 6.69
C ARG A 121 17.92 -17.67 7.13
N ALA A 122 16.98 -17.27 6.26
CA ALA A 122 15.55 -17.33 6.50
C ALA A 122 14.80 -17.60 5.20
N ALA A 123 13.65 -18.25 5.29
CA ALA A 123 12.72 -18.39 4.19
C ALA A 123 11.89 -17.11 4.01
N ILE A 124 11.45 -16.82 2.78
CA ILE A 124 10.65 -15.63 2.48
C ILE A 124 9.19 -16.03 2.29
N LEU A 125 8.30 -15.40 3.06
CA LEU A 125 6.86 -15.45 2.90
C LEU A 125 6.41 -14.14 2.24
N SER A 126 6.00 -14.21 0.98
CA SER A 126 5.46 -13.03 0.28
C SER A 126 4.00 -12.79 0.65
N LYS A 127 3.64 -11.53 0.87
CA LYS A 127 2.26 -11.13 1.12
C LYS A 127 1.93 -9.74 0.52
#